data_0c9cafe7cbfe1099dc723a7de8a14934
#
_entry.id   0c9cafe7cbfe1099dc723a7de8a14934
#
_cell.length_a   1.000
_cell.length_b   1.000
_cell.length_c   1.000
_cell.angle_alpha   90.00
_cell.angle_beta   90.00
_cell.angle_gamma   90.00
#
_symmetry.space_group_name_H-M   'P 1'
#
loop_
_entity.id
_entity.type
_entity.pdbx_description
1 polymer ?
#
loop_
_entity_poly.entity_id
_entity_poly.type
_entity_poly.pdbx_seq_one_letter_code
_entity_poly.pdbx_strand_id
1 'polypeptide(L)'
;MAEGWACYATDLMAECGFLTPLEQYSQIHSRLRMAARALIDVRLHGGLISLGDAEAFYRERVGMAPAAARAEAVKNSMFPGTALMYLFGTDAIHRLRRELSRRPGFELRSFHDRFLSYGSVPVNLIAESMTGMPIDERREQ
;
A
#
# COMPACT_ATOMS: atom_id res chain seq x y z
N MET A 1 -3.00 6.42 -6.40
CA MET A 1 -4.32 6.13 -5.80
C MET A 1 -4.76 4.69 -6.10
N ALA A 2 -4.88 4.24 -7.34
CA ALA A 2 -5.48 2.94 -7.71
C ALA A 2 -4.88 1.72 -6.97
N GLU A 3 -3.57 1.57 -6.94
CA GLU A 3 -2.89 0.45 -6.27
C GLU A 3 -3.11 0.44 -4.74
N GLY A 4 -3.05 1.62 -4.13
CA GLY A 4 -3.33 1.77 -2.70
C GLY A 4 -4.79 1.46 -2.37
N TRP A 5 -5.72 1.87 -3.24
CA TRP A 5 -7.13 1.53 -3.10
C TRP A 5 -7.39 0.03 -3.21
N ALA A 6 -6.76 -0.66 -4.15
CA ALA A 6 -6.93 -2.11 -4.32
C ALA A 6 -6.53 -2.87 -3.04
N CYS A 7 -5.40 -2.50 -2.43
CA CYS A 7 -4.97 -3.09 -1.16
C CYS A 7 -5.90 -2.72 0.00
N TYR A 8 -6.31 -1.45 0.08
CA TYR A 8 -7.26 -0.98 1.09
C TYR A 8 -8.62 -1.70 0.99
N ALA A 9 -9.14 -1.90 -0.22
CA ALA A 9 -10.40 -2.63 -0.44
C ALA A 9 -10.29 -4.08 0.03
N THR A 10 -9.13 -4.73 -0.17
CA THR A 10 -8.90 -6.08 0.37
C THR A 10 -8.89 -6.09 1.90
N ASP A 11 -8.28 -5.08 2.53
CA ASP A 11 -8.31 -4.92 3.99
C ASP A 11 -9.75 -4.72 4.49
N LEU A 12 -10.55 -3.91 3.79
CA LEU A 12 -11.95 -3.70 4.10
C LEU A 12 -12.78 -4.99 4.03
N MET A 13 -12.52 -5.84 3.02
CA MET A 13 -13.18 -7.15 2.92
C MET A 13 -12.83 -8.06 4.10
N ALA A 14 -11.58 -8.02 4.59
CA ALA A 14 -11.19 -8.73 5.79
C ALA A 14 -11.88 -8.16 7.05
N GLU A 15 -11.95 -6.83 7.19
CA GLU A 15 -12.66 -6.16 8.30
C GLU A 15 -14.16 -6.54 8.34
N CYS A 16 -14.79 -6.69 7.18
CA CYS A 16 -16.19 -7.10 7.06
C CYS A 16 -16.43 -8.61 7.28
N GLY A 17 -15.41 -9.40 7.56
CA GLY A 17 -15.53 -10.85 7.74
C GLY A 17 -15.86 -11.61 6.45
N PHE A 18 -15.62 -11.01 5.28
CA PHE A 18 -15.94 -11.61 3.98
C PHE A 18 -14.93 -12.69 3.58
N LEU A 19 -13.68 -12.57 4.05
CA LEU A 19 -12.61 -13.48 3.67
C LEU A 19 -12.61 -14.75 4.53
N THR A 20 -12.45 -15.90 3.90
CA THR A 20 -12.15 -17.15 4.58
C THR A 20 -10.79 -17.11 5.29
N PRO A 21 -10.48 -17.99 6.26
CA PRO A 21 -9.17 -18.03 6.91
C PRO A 21 -7.98 -18.16 5.94
N LEU A 22 -8.15 -18.92 4.84
CA LEU A 22 -7.12 -19.06 3.82
C LEU A 22 -6.91 -17.77 3.02
N GLU A 23 -7.97 -17.08 2.69
CA GLU A 23 -7.90 -15.77 2.00
C GLU A 23 -7.32 -14.69 2.90
N GLN A 24 -7.62 -14.69 4.21
CA GLN A 24 -6.97 -13.81 5.17
C GLN A 24 -5.47 -14.06 5.26
N TYR A 25 -5.05 -15.33 5.30
CA TYR A 25 -3.64 -15.67 5.22
C TYR A 25 -2.99 -15.15 3.94
N SER A 26 -3.63 -15.36 2.80
CA SER A 26 -3.16 -14.88 1.49
C SER A 26 -3.05 -13.35 1.44
N GLN A 27 -4.00 -12.64 2.04
CA GLN A 27 -3.98 -11.19 2.17
C GLN A 27 -2.79 -10.71 2.99
N ILE A 28 -2.53 -11.32 4.17
CA ILE A 28 -1.38 -10.98 5.03
C ILE A 28 -0.06 -11.25 4.30
N HIS A 29 0.05 -12.41 3.62
CA HIS A 29 1.23 -12.74 2.82
C HIS A 29 1.44 -11.76 1.66
N SER A 30 0.37 -11.31 1.00
CA SER A 30 0.44 -10.28 -0.02
C SER A 30 0.94 -8.95 0.55
N ARG A 31 0.51 -8.56 1.74
CA ARG A 31 1.01 -7.36 2.43
C ARG A 31 2.49 -7.45 2.75
N LEU A 32 2.95 -8.61 3.25
CA LEU A 32 4.38 -8.87 3.45
C LEU A 32 5.17 -8.69 2.15
N ARG A 33 4.67 -9.24 1.04
CA ARG A 33 5.31 -9.10 -0.28
C ARG A 33 5.33 -7.63 -0.73
N MET A 34 4.26 -6.86 -0.54
CA MET A 34 4.24 -5.43 -0.90
C MET A 34 5.24 -4.60 -0.06
N ALA A 35 5.37 -4.90 1.22
CA ALA A 35 6.38 -4.27 2.07
C ALA A 35 7.81 -4.62 1.61
N ALA A 36 8.06 -5.88 1.27
CA ALA A 36 9.33 -6.33 0.70
C ALA A 36 9.65 -5.60 -0.61
N ARG A 37 8.67 -5.49 -1.51
CA ARG A 37 8.81 -4.75 -2.79
C ARG A 37 9.20 -3.30 -2.56
N ALA A 38 8.55 -2.61 -1.64
CA ALA A 38 8.84 -1.22 -1.33
C ALA A 38 10.27 -1.04 -0.78
N LEU A 39 10.70 -1.94 0.12
CA LEU A 39 12.06 -1.92 0.67
C LEU A 39 13.12 -2.19 -0.39
N ILE A 40 12.89 -3.20 -1.24
CA ILE A 40 13.79 -3.57 -2.34
C ILE A 40 13.87 -2.45 -3.36
N ASP A 41 12.75 -1.82 -3.72
CA ASP A 41 12.69 -0.70 -4.67
C ASP A 41 13.68 0.41 -4.25
N VAL A 42 13.56 0.88 -3.01
CA VAL A 42 14.43 1.95 -2.49
C VAL A 42 15.89 1.52 -2.47
N ARG A 43 16.19 0.31 -2.00
CA ARG A 43 17.57 -0.16 -1.87
C ARG A 43 18.23 -0.44 -3.22
N LEU A 44 17.48 -1.03 -4.15
CA LEU A 44 17.99 -1.39 -5.47
C LEU A 44 18.29 -0.14 -6.30
N HIS A 45 17.36 0.81 -6.36
CA HIS A 45 17.55 2.06 -7.11
C HIS A 45 18.49 3.05 -6.41
N GLY A 46 18.66 2.92 -5.10
CA GLY A 46 19.68 3.63 -4.34
C GLY A 46 21.10 3.03 -4.48
N GLY A 47 21.24 1.92 -5.23
CA GLY A 47 22.52 1.25 -5.41
C GLY A 47 23.06 0.55 -4.16
N LEU A 48 22.19 0.28 -3.17
CA LEU A 48 22.58 -0.31 -1.89
C LEU A 48 22.61 -1.84 -1.90
N ILE A 49 21.94 -2.46 -2.87
CA ILE A 49 21.90 -3.92 -3.05
C ILE A 49 21.96 -4.27 -4.53
N SER A 50 22.45 -5.46 -4.83
CA SER A 50 22.42 -6.05 -6.17
C SER A 50 21.08 -6.71 -6.49
N LEU A 51 20.86 -7.05 -7.76
CA LEU A 51 19.71 -7.86 -8.18
C LEU A 51 19.69 -9.25 -7.51
N GLY A 52 20.89 -9.83 -7.31
CA GLY A 52 21.05 -11.12 -6.60
C GLY A 52 20.63 -11.02 -5.14
N ASP A 53 21.00 -9.93 -4.45
CA ASP A 53 20.58 -9.68 -3.07
C ASP A 53 19.06 -9.49 -2.96
N ALA A 54 18.45 -8.82 -3.94
CA ALA A 54 17.00 -8.66 -4.02
C ALA A 54 16.29 -10.01 -4.20
N GLU A 55 16.81 -10.89 -5.08
CA GLU A 55 16.30 -12.24 -5.25
C GLU A 55 16.41 -13.06 -3.96
N ALA A 56 17.58 -13.01 -3.30
CA ALA A 56 17.81 -13.70 -2.03
C ALA A 56 16.84 -13.21 -0.95
N PHE A 57 16.61 -11.90 -0.85
CA PHE A 57 15.66 -11.33 0.10
C PHE A 57 14.23 -11.86 -0.10
N TYR A 58 13.74 -11.92 -1.34
CA TYR A 58 12.41 -12.47 -1.63
C TYR A 58 12.29 -13.95 -1.26
N ARG A 59 13.34 -14.73 -1.49
CA ARG A 59 13.35 -16.15 -1.11
C ARG A 59 13.37 -16.36 0.39
N GLU A 60 14.23 -15.66 1.09
CA GLU A 60 14.51 -15.89 2.51
C GLU A 60 13.53 -15.21 3.44
N ARG A 61 13.08 -13.99 3.09
CA ARG A 61 12.24 -13.17 3.97
C ARG A 61 10.75 -13.23 3.61
N VAL A 62 10.43 -13.54 2.36
CA VAL A 62 9.03 -13.62 1.90
C VAL A 62 8.61 -15.07 1.64
N GLY A 63 9.58 -16.00 1.54
CA GLY A 63 9.30 -17.40 1.28
C GLY A 63 8.92 -17.70 -0.18
N MET A 64 9.37 -16.85 -1.11
CA MET A 64 9.05 -17.04 -2.53
C MET A 64 9.86 -18.18 -3.16
N ALA A 65 9.23 -18.93 -4.07
CA ALA A 65 9.95 -19.91 -4.90
C ALA A 65 11.03 -19.20 -5.76
N PRO A 66 12.17 -19.86 -6.05
CA PRO A 66 13.31 -19.22 -6.72
C PRO A 66 12.95 -18.49 -8.02
N ALA A 67 12.19 -19.11 -8.90
CA ALA A 67 11.79 -18.49 -10.16
C ALA A 67 10.89 -17.25 -9.95
N ALA A 68 9.97 -17.30 -8.98
CA ALA A 68 9.11 -16.16 -8.64
C ALA A 68 9.91 -15.02 -7.99
N ALA A 69 10.85 -15.32 -7.10
CA ALA A 69 11.72 -14.34 -6.47
C ALA A 69 12.58 -13.60 -7.49
N ARG A 70 13.17 -14.34 -8.44
CA ARG A 70 13.94 -13.75 -9.55
C ARG A 70 13.06 -12.84 -10.42
N ALA A 71 11.88 -13.30 -10.80
CA ALA A 71 10.96 -12.51 -11.62
C ALA A 71 10.52 -11.22 -10.91
N GLU A 72 10.28 -11.30 -9.59
CA GLU A 72 9.91 -10.13 -8.78
C GLU A 72 11.07 -9.14 -8.65
N ALA A 73 12.30 -9.61 -8.44
CA ALA A 73 13.50 -8.77 -8.38
C ALA A 73 13.75 -8.05 -9.71
N VAL A 74 13.64 -8.76 -10.83
CA VAL A 74 13.75 -8.16 -12.18
C VAL A 74 12.65 -7.12 -12.39
N LYS A 75 11.38 -7.43 -12.05
CA LYS A 75 10.27 -6.49 -12.18
C LYS A 75 10.52 -5.21 -11.36
N ASN A 76 11.02 -5.33 -10.13
CA ASN A 76 11.35 -4.16 -9.32
C ASN A 76 12.43 -3.29 -9.97
N SER A 77 13.45 -3.89 -10.58
CA SER A 77 14.53 -3.13 -11.21
C SER A 77 14.08 -2.32 -12.43
N MET A 78 12.97 -2.70 -13.06
CA MET A 78 12.48 -2.05 -14.27
C MET A 78 11.66 -0.79 -14.02
N PHE A 79 11.06 -0.63 -12.83
CA PHE A 79 10.08 0.40 -12.55
C PHE A 79 10.34 1.10 -11.21
N PRO A 80 11.30 2.04 -11.14
CA PRO A 80 11.64 2.79 -9.93
C PRO A 80 10.41 3.47 -9.31
N GLY A 81 10.22 3.29 -8.00
CA GLY A 81 9.15 3.92 -7.22
C GLY A 81 7.77 3.25 -7.35
N THR A 82 7.57 2.38 -8.35
CA THR A 82 6.26 1.75 -8.59
C THR A 82 5.83 0.86 -7.41
N ALA A 83 6.76 0.15 -6.79
CA ALA A 83 6.46 -0.72 -5.66
C ALA A 83 5.98 0.05 -4.42
N LEU A 84 6.38 1.30 -4.27
CA LEU A 84 5.98 2.16 -3.14
C LEU A 84 4.49 2.51 -3.16
N MET A 85 3.88 2.59 -4.35
CA MET A 85 2.48 2.99 -4.51
C MET A 85 1.50 2.10 -3.76
N TYR A 86 1.79 0.80 -3.65
CA TYR A 86 0.96 -0.16 -2.93
C TYR A 86 0.96 0.14 -1.43
N LEU A 87 2.14 0.16 -0.82
CA LEU A 87 2.30 0.31 0.62
C LEU A 87 1.90 1.71 1.08
N PHE A 88 2.49 2.76 0.50
CA PHE A 88 2.22 4.14 0.89
C PHE A 88 0.82 4.59 0.55
N GLY A 89 0.28 4.16 -0.60
CA GLY A 89 -1.10 4.48 -0.97
C GLY A 89 -2.11 3.91 0.01
N THR A 90 -1.93 2.64 0.39
CA THR A 90 -2.82 1.98 1.36
C THR A 90 -2.73 2.64 2.74
N ASP A 91 -1.51 2.88 3.23
CA ASP A 91 -1.31 3.52 4.53
C ASP A 91 -1.90 4.94 4.57
N ALA A 92 -1.74 5.71 3.48
CA ALA A 92 -2.33 7.04 3.39
C ALA A 92 -3.87 7.02 3.42
N ILE A 93 -4.51 6.04 2.76
CA ILE A 93 -5.97 5.87 2.80
C ILE A 93 -6.43 5.50 4.21
N HIS A 94 -5.75 4.55 4.87
CA HIS A 94 -6.07 4.17 6.25
C HIS A 94 -5.89 5.34 7.22
N ARG A 95 -4.84 6.15 7.06
CA ARG A 95 -4.63 7.35 7.88
C ARG A 95 -5.74 8.36 7.69
N LEU A 96 -6.10 8.67 6.46
CA LEU A 96 -7.20 9.58 6.14
C LEU A 96 -8.53 9.09 6.74
N ARG A 97 -8.84 7.80 6.58
CA ARG A 97 -10.03 7.20 7.19
C ARG A 97 -10.02 7.34 8.71
N ARG A 98 -8.90 7.02 9.38
CA ARG A 98 -8.78 7.18 10.84
C ARG A 98 -8.94 8.62 11.30
N GLU A 99 -8.40 9.57 10.57
CA GLU A 99 -8.54 10.99 10.88
C GLU A 99 -10.00 11.44 10.77
N LEU A 100 -10.64 11.13 9.66
CA LEU A 100 -12.03 11.53 9.41
C LEU A 100 -13.04 10.78 10.30
N SER A 101 -12.74 9.55 10.69
CA SER A 101 -13.62 8.76 11.58
C SER A 101 -13.76 9.33 12.99
N ARG A 102 -12.87 10.26 13.39
CA ARG A 102 -12.99 10.99 14.67
C ARG A 102 -13.98 12.15 14.61
N ARG A 103 -14.45 12.53 13.42
CA ARG A 103 -15.39 13.65 13.23
C ARG A 103 -16.84 13.20 13.49
N PRO A 104 -17.67 14.02 14.14
CA PRO A 104 -19.10 13.72 14.28
C PRO A 104 -19.76 13.46 12.93
N GLY A 105 -20.65 12.47 12.87
CA GLY A 105 -21.40 12.14 11.66
C GLY A 105 -20.60 11.40 10.59
N PHE A 106 -19.43 10.83 10.91
CA PHE A 106 -18.68 10.03 9.96
C PHE A 106 -19.45 8.78 9.56
N GLU A 107 -19.59 8.59 8.25
CA GLU A 107 -20.12 7.37 7.65
C GLU A 107 -19.10 6.79 6.66
N LEU A 108 -18.79 5.51 6.83
CA LEU A 108 -17.76 4.82 6.03
C LEU A 108 -18.10 4.81 4.53
N ARG A 109 -19.38 4.61 4.19
CA ARG A 109 -19.83 4.63 2.79
C ARG A 109 -19.63 6.01 2.17
N SER A 110 -20.07 7.05 2.84
CA SER A 110 -19.90 8.45 2.38
C SER A 110 -18.44 8.82 2.22
N PHE A 111 -17.57 8.32 3.12
CA PHE A 111 -16.11 8.46 2.97
C PHE A 111 -15.63 7.81 1.66
N HIS A 112 -16.03 6.57 1.37
CA HIS A 112 -15.60 5.86 0.16
C HIS A 112 -16.11 6.54 -1.11
N ASP A 113 -17.40 6.90 -1.15
CA ASP A 113 -18.00 7.54 -2.30
C ASP A 113 -17.31 8.88 -2.62
N ARG A 114 -17.03 9.68 -1.58
CA ARG A 114 -16.31 10.94 -1.72
C ARG A 114 -14.86 10.72 -2.13
N PHE A 115 -14.15 9.76 -1.52
CA PHE A 115 -12.76 9.45 -1.85
C PHE A 115 -12.62 9.04 -3.32
N LEU A 116 -13.50 8.15 -3.80
CA LEU A 116 -13.48 7.65 -5.17
C LEU A 116 -13.89 8.72 -6.20
N SER A 117 -14.73 9.68 -5.82
CA SER A 117 -15.16 10.76 -6.72
C SER A 117 -14.03 11.68 -7.20
N TYR A 118 -12.89 11.69 -6.49
CA TYR A 118 -11.70 12.42 -6.93
C TYR A 118 -10.95 11.75 -8.10
N GLY A 119 -11.28 10.50 -8.44
CA GLY A 119 -10.60 9.75 -9.49
C GLY A 119 -9.15 9.39 -9.15
N SER A 120 -8.29 9.28 -10.17
CA SER A 120 -6.89 8.82 -10.02
C SER A 120 -5.92 9.93 -9.60
N VAL A 121 -6.31 10.75 -8.65
CA VAL A 121 -5.48 11.79 -8.04
C VAL A 121 -4.60 11.18 -6.92
N PRO A 122 -3.39 11.68 -6.67
CA PRO A 122 -2.58 11.26 -5.52
C PRO A 122 -3.33 11.37 -4.19
N VAL A 123 -3.22 10.33 -3.33
CA VAL A 123 -3.99 10.24 -2.08
C VAL A 123 -3.78 11.43 -1.14
N ASN A 124 -2.57 11.99 -1.13
CA ASN A 124 -2.26 13.18 -0.34
C ASN A 124 -3.09 14.40 -0.74
N LEU A 125 -3.28 14.63 -2.04
CA LEU A 125 -4.12 15.74 -2.54
C LEU A 125 -5.61 15.49 -2.25
N ILE A 126 -6.07 14.25 -2.35
CA ILE A 126 -7.42 13.87 -1.92
C ILE A 126 -7.59 14.18 -0.43
N ALA A 127 -6.60 13.79 0.38
CA ALA A 127 -6.65 14.01 1.81
C ALA A 127 -6.66 15.50 2.18
N GLU A 128 -5.90 16.35 1.48
CA GLU A 128 -5.99 17.82 1.64
C GLU A 128 -7.40 18.34 1.34
N SER A 129 -7.96 17.91 0.21
CA SER A 129 -9.31 18.33 -0.20
C SER A 129 -10.42 17.85 0.76
N MET A 130 -10.23 16.69 1.40
CA MET A 130 -11.22 16.12 2.33
C MET A 130 -11.10 16.67 3.75
N THR A 131 -9.91 17.07 4.17
CA THR A 131 -9.65 17.56 5.53
C THR A 131 -9.59 19.09 5.62
N GLY A 132 -9.30 19.77 4.52
CA GLY A 132 -9.03 21.21 4.48
C GLY A 132 -7.65 21.59 5.03
N MET A 133 -6.77 20.61 5.29
CA MET A 133 -5.44 20.82 5.90
C MET A 133 -4.32 20.42 4.92
N PRO A 134 -3.28 21.24 4.73
CA PRO A 134 -2.09 20.89 3.96
C PRO A 134 -1.34 19.68 4.56
N ILE A 135 -0.54 18.99 3.74
CA ILE A 135 0.20 17.79 4.14
C ILE A 135 1.17 18.08 5.29
N ASP A 136 1.85 19.22 5.25
CA ASP A 136 2.92 19.55 6.21
C ASP A 136 2.39 19.70 7.63
N GLU A 137 1.17 20.19 7.80
CA GLU A 137 0.53 20.34 9.12
C GLU A 137 0.05 19.02 9.74
N ARG A 138 -0.02 17.94 8.96
CA ARG A 138 -0.48 16.60 9.42
C ARG A 138 0.62 15.72 10.00
N ARG A 139 1.89 16.11 9.86
CA ARG A 139 3.02 15.34 10.38
C ARG A 139 3.28 15.56 11.87
N GLU A 140 2.69 16.59 12.45
CA GLU A 140 2.91 17.02 13.84
C GLU A 140 1.82 16.55 14.82
N GLN A 141 0.82 15.79 14.35
CA GLN A 141 -0.26 15.23 15.16
C GLN A 141 -0.18 13.69 15.21
#